data_5f1504384ab7c3a362fb54131280c4c7
#
_entry.id   5f1504384ab7c3a362fb54131280c4c7
#
_cell.length_a   1.000
_cell.length_b   1.000
_cell.length_c   1.000
_cell.angle_alpha   90.00
_cell.angle_beta   90.00
_cell.angle_gamma   90.00
#
_symmetry.space_group_name_H-M   'P 1'
#
loop_
_entity.id
_entity.type
_entity.pdbx_description
1 polymer ?
#
loop_
_entity_poly.entity_id
_entity_poly.type
_entity_poly.pdbx_seq_one_letter_code
_entity_poly.pdbx_strand_id
1 'polypeptide(L)'
;MYQNYQYEVDPKDPLKPLYQGTFEEKVTVGGKERRYLVYIPKGVRPSTAGVFILPENSKTADDLWRDSWWRMIADTEETKEKLIVFFLEPENDTWNTDEPYGKPDGDVAYIEQVYLAGAQRFKFCVHEAKFYLTGCREGGVLANMAAMYNPAVWAGVATVGGSQVNENYRQAAAEDFCTNLDGFIDETHRLNLKKSDIPMPAWVINDPESPVGTDNGTADYWKRSCGITEDGKQTSPDTVTYIRSAEPPYAPNQEKEAFRVCMSTIPGGSADYANLLLRRIWKDFLYRQRRWMSGPGGDLRVTKD
;
A
#
# COMPACT_ATOMS: atom_id res chain seq x y z
N MET A 1 -14.53 22.77 -2.01
CA MET A 1 -15.54 22.54 -0.97
C MET A 1 -15.84 21.03 -1.01
N TYR A 2 -15.41 20.28 0.00
CA TYR A 2 -15.63 18.84 0.09
C TYR A 2 -17.04 18.62 0.63
N GLN A 3 -17.76 17.65 0.08
CA GLN A 3 -19.11 17.32 0.52
C GLN A 3 -19.05 16.28 1.64
N ASN A 4 -19.76 16.52 2.73
CA ASN A 4 -20.05 15.48 3.72
C ASN A 4 -20.93 14.44 3.06
N TYR A 5 -20.49 13.19 3.10
CA TYR A 5 -21.00 12.12 2.26
C TYR A 5 -21.59 10.98 3.08
N GLN A 6 -22.84 10.62 2.76
CA GLN A 6 -23.38 9.32 3.11
C GLN A 6 -23.33 8.44 1.85
N TYR A 7 -22.69 7.29 1.98
CA TYR A 7 -22.58 6.34 0.88
C TYR A 7 -23.95 5.79 0.52
N GLU A 8 -24.42 6.15 -0.67
CA GLU A 8 -25.58 5.53 -1.27
C GLU A 8 -25.12 4.74 -2.50
N VAL A 9 -25.51 3.48 -2.58
CA VAL A 9 -25.37 2.70 -3.82
C VAL A 9 -26.55 2.97 -4.72
N ASP A 10 -26.32 2.89 -6.02
CA ASP A 10 -27.40 2.92 -6.98
C ASP A 10 -28.34 1.73 -6.68
N PRO A 11 -29.64 1.94 -6.36
CA PRO A 11 -30.57 0.84 -6.10
C PRO A 11 -30.71 -0.15 -7.26
N LYS A 12 -30.36 0.28 -8.48
CA LYS A 12 -30.40 -0.54 -9.70
C LYS A 12 -29.09 -1.25 -10.00
N ASP A 13 -27.99 -0.76 -9.41
CA ASP A 13 -26.66 -1.34 -9.57
C ASP A 13 -25.85 -1.16 -8.27
N PRO A 14 -26.04 -2.05 -7.30
CA PRO A 14 -25.37 -1.95 -5.98
C PRO A 14 -23.84 -2.05 -6.05
N LEU A 15 -23.28 -2.39 -7.21
CA LEU A 15 -21.84 -2.46 -7.44
C LEU A 15 -21.26 -1.12 -7.93
N LYS A 16 -22.10 -0.11 -8.11
CA LYS A 16 -21.69 1.18 -8.65
C LYS A 16 -21.87 2.27 -7.59
N PRO A 17 -20.81 2.96 -7.19
CA PRO A 17 -20.95 4.12 -6.34
C PRO A 17 -21.69 5.24 -7.09
N LEU A 18 -22.69 5.84 -6.45
CA LEU A 18 -23.50 6.92 -7.04
C LEU A 18 -22.69 8.20 -7.29
N TYR A 19 -21.58 8.35 -6.60
CA TYR A 19 -20.87 9.62 -6.51
C TYR A 19 -19.43 9.51 -7.00
N GLN A 20 -19.00 10.56 -7.66
CA GLN A 20 -17.67 10.77 -8.19
C GLN A 20 -17.13 12.07 -7.59
N GLY A 21 -15.84 12.17 -7.43
CA GLY A 21 -15.18 13.37 -6.93
C GLY A 21 -14.38 13.13 -5.67
N THR A 22 -14.11 14.20 -4.95
CA THR A 22 -13.31 14.16 -3.73
C THR A 22 -14.22 14.39 -2.52
N PHE A 23 -14.04 13.55 -1.51
CA PHE A 23 -14.81 13.57 -0.27
C PHE A 23 -13.86 13.64 0.91
N GLU A 24 -14.25 14.44 1.91
CA GLU A 24 -13.59 14.46 3.19
C GLU A 24 -14.22 13.43 4.11
N GLU A 25 -13.37 12.62 4.74
CA GLU A 25 -13.76 11.55 5.65
C GLU A 25 -12.95 11.61 6.93
N LYS A 26 -13.44 10.95 7.96
CA LYS A 26 -12.78 10.86 9.25
C LYS A 26 -12.85 9.46 9.82
N VAL A 27 -11.83 9.10 10.58
CA VAL A 27 -11.78 7.90 11.44
C VAL A 27 -11.39 8.31 12.85
N THR A 28 -11.77 7.50 13.83
CA THR A 28 -11.38 7.70 15.23
C THR A 28 -10.23 6.81 15.60
N VAL A 29 -9.13 7.37 16.10
CA VAL A 29 -7.95 6.67 16.55
C VAL A 29 -7.56 7.18 17.93
N GLY A 30 -7.45 6.31 18.92
CA GLY A 30 -7.13 6.73 20.29
C GLY A 30 -8.11 7.76 20.87
N GLY A 31 -9.38 7.75 20.42
CA GLY A 31 -10.38 8.74 20.85
C GLY A 31 -10.31 10.09 20.13
N LYS A 32 -9.40 10.27 19.17
CA LYS A 32 -9.28 11.49 18.37
C LYS A 32 -9.78 11.25 16.94
N GLU A 33 -10.47 12.23 16.37
CA GLU A 33 -10.82 12.21 14.95
C GLU A 33 -9.60 12.56 14.10
N ARG A 34 -9.33 11.73 13.09
CA ARG A 34 -8.30 11.95 12.09
C ARG A 34 -8.94 11.99 10.71
N ARG A 35 -8.60 13.02 9.96
CA ARG A 35 -9.14 13.32 8.63
C ARG A 35 -8.34 12.64 7.53
N TYR A 36 -9.01 12.32 6.42
CA TYR A 36 -8.40 11.95 5.15
C TYR A 36 -9.31 12.35 3.99
N LEU A 37 -8.79 12.37 2.76
CA LEU A 37 -9.59 12.59 1.56
C LEU A 37 -9.69 11.31 0.76
N VAL A 38 -10.84 11.09 0.13
CA VAL A 38 -11.08 10.00 -0.82
C VAL A 38 -11.42 10.58 -2.17
N TYR A 39 -10.69 10.18 -3.21
CA TYR A 39 -11.01 10.50 -4.59
C TYR A 39 -11.58 9.29 -5.31
N ILE A 40 -12.80 9.44 -5.83
CA ILE A 40 -13.52 8.40 -6.58
C ILE A 40 -13.60 8.86 -8.05
N PRO A 41 -12.87 8.21 -8.98
CA PRO A 41 -12.91 8.55 -10.39
C PRO A 41 -14.19 8.09 -11.06
N LYS A 42 -14.45 8.60 -12.26
CA LYS A 42 -15.54 8.13 -13.10
C LYS A 42 -15.32 6.68 -13.54
N GLY A 43 -16.38 5.87 -13.51
CA GLY A 43 -16.35 4.52 -14.07
C GLY A 43 -15.74 3.47 -13.16
N VAL A 44 -15.77 3.67 -11.85
CA VAL A 44 -15.42 2.65 -10.85
C VAL A 44 -16.30 1.40 -11.06
N ARG A 45 -15.69 0.22 -10.97
CA ARG A 45 -16.30 -1.10 -11.23
C ARG A 45 -15.84 -2.10 -10.17
N PRO A 46 -16.47 -3.30 -10.08
CA PRO A 46 -16.02 -4.39 -9.22
C PRO A 46 -14.63 -4.84 -9.58
N SER A 47 -13.60 -4.55 -9.30
CA SER A 47 -12.18 -4.83 -9.58
C SER A 47 -11.29 -3.59 -9.46
N THR A 48 -11.89 -2.47 -9.09
CA THR A 48 -11.14 -1.23 -8.83
C THR A 48 -10.14 -1.45 -7.71
N ALA A 49 -8.99 -0.81 -7.82
CA ALA A 49 -7.96 -0.81 -6.80
C ALA A 49 -8.18 0.31 -5.78
N GLY A 50 -7.65 0.13 -4.55
CA GLY A 50 -7.53 1.19 -3.55
C GLY A 50 -6.06 1.55 -3.32
N VAL A 51 -5.67 2.80 -3.46
CA VAL A 51 -4.30 3.26 -3.22
C VAL A 51 -4.30 4.29 -2.09
N PHE A 52 -3.50 4.02 -1.06
CA PHE A 52 -3.31 4.87 0.11
C PHE A 52 -2.02 5.66 -0.04
N ILE A 53 -2.11 6.97 0.06
CA ILE A 53 -1.01 7.87 -0.22
C ILE A 53 -0.68 8.69 1.01
N LEU A 54 0.56 8.57 1.46
CA LEU A 54 1.09 9.23 2.65
C LEU A 54 2.09 10.32 2.22
N PRO A 55 1.84 11.59 2.57
CA PRO A 55 2.76 12.68 2.27
C PRO A 55 4.03 12.65 3.12
N GLU A 56 4.98 13.48 2.76
CA GLU A 56 6.04 13.90 3.68
C GLU A 56 5.48 14.77 4.81
N ASN A 57 6.26 14.98 5.85
CA ASN A 57 5.92 15.93 6.93
C ASN A 57 5.61 17.32 6.38
N SER A 58 4.78 18.06 7.08
CA SER A 58 4.32 19.41 6.71
C SER A 58 3.47 19.48 5.44
N LYS A 59 3.02 18.34 4.92
CA LYS A 59 2.07 18.25 3.81
C LYS A 59 0.77 17.61 4.28
N THR A 60 -0.33 18.16 3.82
CA THR A 60 -1.68 17.70 4.12
C THR A 60 -2.24 16.82 3.00
N ALA A 61 -3.38 16.20 3.27
CA ALA A 61 -4.15 15.50 2.23
C ALA A 61 -4.58 16.44 1.09
N ASP A 62 -4.86 17.72 1.41
CA ASP A 62 -5.19 18.74 0.41
C ASP A 62 -4.01 19.09 -0.49
N ASP A 63 -2.80 19.14 0.05
CA ASP A 63 -1.59 19.38 -0.74
C ASP A 63 -1.36 18.24 -1.72
N LEU A 64 -1.45 16.98 -1.26
CA LEU A 64 -1.34 15.82 -2.13
C LEU A 64 -2.44 15.80 -3.19
N TRP A 65 -3.67 16.11 -2.80
CA TRP A 65 -4.81 16.16 -3.70
C TRP A 65 -4.61 17.21 -4.81
N ARG A 66 -4.04 18.36 -4.46
CA ARG A 66 -3.79 19.48 -5.40
C ARG A 66 -2.58 19.23 -6.28
N ASP A 67 -1.46 18.80 -5.69
CA ASP A 67 -0.14 18.89 -6.30
C ASP A 67 0.36 17.56 -6.85
N SER A 68 -0.20 16.40 -6.42
CA SER A 68 0.18 15.11 -6.94
C SER A 68 -0.61 14.67 -8.17
N TRP A 69 -0.01 13.85 -9.01
CA TRP A 69 -0.66 13.31 -10.20
C TRP A 69 -1.58 12.12 -9.93
N TRP A 70 -1.81 11.72 -8.68
CA TRP A 70 -2.61 10.54 -8.37
C TRP A 70 -4.04 10.61 -8.87
N ARG A 71 -4.68 11.80 -8.83
CA ARG A 71 -6.02 11.97 -9.42
C ARG A 71 -6.01 11.79 -10.94
N MET A 72 -4.98 12.35 -11.60
CA MET A 72 -4.81 12.19 -13.04
C MET A 72 -4.58 10.72 -13.40
N ILE A 73 -3.77 9.99 -12.63
CA ILE A 73 -3.55 8.55 -12.81
C ILE A 73 -4.87 7.79 -12.62
N ALA A 74 -5.68 8.16 -11.62
CA ALA A 74 -6.98 7.54 -11.36
C ALA A 74 -7.97 7.76 -12.50
N ASP A 75 -7.94 8.92 -13.16
CA ASP A 75 -8.82 9.26 -14.26
C ASP A 75 -8.38 8.67 -15.61
N THR A 76 -7.10 8.34 -15.77
CA THR A 76 -6.58 7.81 -17.03
C THR A 76 -7.03 6.36 -17.26
N GLU A 77 -7.11 5.98 -18.54
CA GLU A 77 -7.43 4.61 -18.95
C GLU A 77 -6.17 3.81 -19.33
N GLU A 78 -5.00 4.25 -18.87
CA GLU A 78 -3.72 3.58 -19.18
C GLU A 78 -3.61 2.17 -18.60
N THR A 79 -4.30 1.95 -17.49
CA THR A 79 -4.49 0.62 -16.92
C THR A 79 -5.94 0.21 -17.13
N LYS A 80 -6.19 -1.09 -17.30
CA LYS A 80 -7.55 -1.62 -17.46
C LYS A 80 -8.44 -1.43 -16.23
N GLU A 81 -7.84 -1.02 -15.13
CA GLU A 81 -8.49 -0.86 -13.83
C GLU A 81 -8.46 0.58 -13.39
N LYS A 82 -9.57 1.01 -12.79
CA LYS A 82 -9.65 2.28 -12.09
C LYS A 82 -9.08 2.13 -10.68
N LEU A 83 -8.73 3.24 -10.07
CA LEU A 83 -8.29 3.26 -8.68
C LEU A 83 -9.02 4.33 -7.88
N ILE A 84 -9.42 3.99 -6.68
CA ILE A 84 -9.85 4.94 -5.64
C ILE A 84 -8.60 5.36 -4.87
N VAL A 85 -8.44 6.66 -4.68
CA VAL A 85 -7.27 7.22 -4.02
C VAL A 85 -7.64 7.74 -2.65
N PHE A 86 -6.93 7.27 -1.63
CA PHE A 86 -7.04 7.71 -0.25
C PHE A 86 -5.83 8.60 0.05
N PHE A 87 -6.05 9.89 0.26
CA PHE A 87 -5.01 10.85 0.65
C PHE A 87 -5.02 10.99 2.16
N LEU A 88 -4.00 10.50 2.82
CA LEU A 88 -3.84 10.57 4.26
C LEU A 88 -3.06 11.82 4.65
N GLU A 89 -3.13 12.20 5.93
CA GLU A 89 -2.36 13.31 6.46
C GLU A 89 -1.82 13.02 7.86
N PRO A 90 -0.63 13.55 8.20
CA PRO A 90 -0.07 13.40 9.53
C PRO A 90 -0.86 14.17 10.59
N GLU A 91 -0.80 13.73 11.84
CA GLU A 91 -1.31 14.50 12.97
C GLU A 91 -0.35 15.66 13.27
N ASN A 92 -0.87 16.89 13.34
CA ASN A 92 -0.07 18.10 13.59
C ASN A 92 1.13 18.24 12.64
N ASP A 93 0.91 17.99 11.36
CA ASP A 93 1.90 18.12 10.28
C ASP A 93 3.12 17.19 10.39
N THR A 94 3.10 16.19 11.26
CA THR A 94 4.26 15.32 11.49
C THR A 94 3.85 13.87 11.70
N TRP A 95 4.46 12.97 10.93
CA TRP A 95 4.36 11.53 11.13
C TRP A 95 5.29 11.06 12.26
N ASN A 96 4.82 10.15 13.10
CA ASN A 96 5.64 9.52 14.12
C ASN A 96 6.33 8.25 13.57
N THR A 97 7.46 8.44 12.91
CA THR A 97 8.25 7.34 12.31
C THR A 97 8.98 6.48 13.36
N ASP A 98 9.04 6.93 14.62
CA ASP A 98 9.66 6.22 15.74
C ASP A 98 8.62 5.59 16.69
N GLU A 99 7.35 5.51 16.27
CA GLU A 99 6.35 4.90 17.14
C GLU A 99 6.64 3.42 17.41
N PRO A 100 6.34 2.94 18.63
CA PRO A 100 6.49 1.53 18.95
C PRO A 100 5.57 0.66 18.08
N TYR A 101 6.04 -0.54 17.76
CA TYR A 101 5.23 -1.52 17.05
C TYR A 101 3.92 -1.84 17.82
N GLY A 102 2.79 -1.83 17.11
CA GLY A 102 1.48 -2.13 17.68
C GLY A 102 0.89 -1.03 18.56
N LYS A 103 1.34 0.22 18.45
CA LYS A 103 0.77 1.35 19.18
C LYS A 103 -0.67 1.59 18.76
N PRO A 104 -1.67 1.47 19.68
CA PRO A 104 -3.09 1.46 19.31
C PRO A 104 -3.66 2.84 18.92
N ASP A 105 -2.96 3.91 19.26
CA ASP A 105 -3.32 5.31 19.00
C ASP A 105 -2.30 6.04 18.11
N GLY A 106 -1.45 5.26 17.41
CA GLY A 106 -0.40 5.77 16.55
C GLY A 106 -0.82 6.01 15.09
N ASP A 107 0.15 6.40 14.29
CA ASP A 107 -0.06 6.66 12.87
C ASP A 107 -0.32 5.38 12.06
N VAL A 108 0.31 4.26 12.44
CA VAL A 108 0.00 2.96 11.82
C VAL A 108 -1.43 2.55 12.13
N ALA A 109 -1.90 2.74 13.37
CA ALA A 109 -3.30 2.48 13.73
C ALA A 109 -4.27 3.37 12.94
N TYR A 110 -3.90 4.62 12.65
CA TYR A 110 -4.68 5.50 11.78
C TYR A 110 -4.80 4.92 10.36
N ILE A 111 -3.70 4.47 9.76
CA ILE A 111 -3.71 3.86 8.42
C ILE A 111 -4.61 2.63 8.39
N GLU A 112 -4.54 1.78 9.42
CA GLU A 112 -5.40 0.60 9.57
C GLU A 112 -6.89 0.98 9.68
N GLN A 113 -7.24 2.01 10.45
CA GLN A 113 -8.63 2.48 10.56
C GLN A 113 -9.15 3.04 9.23
N VAL A 114 -8.32 3.78 8.49
CA VAL A 114 -8.69 4.24 7.14
C VAL A 114 -8.87 3.05 6.19
N TYR A 115 -8.01 2.04 6.27
CA TYR A 115 -8.17 0.80 5.50
C TYR A 115 -9.50 0.10 5.82
N LEU A 116 -9.81 -0.11 7.09
CA LEU A 116 -11.06 -0.78 7.51
C LEU A 116 -12.30 -0.01 7.04
N ALA A 117 -12.29 1.31 7.22
CA ALA A 117 -13.37 2.18 6.74
C ALA A 117 -13.51 2.11 5.22
N GLY A 118 -12.39 2.17 4.48
CA GLY A 118 -12.35 2.09 3.03
C GLY A 118 -12.78 0.71 2.51
N ALA A 119 -12.30 -0.37 3.09
CA ALA A 119 -12.65 -1.73 2.72
C ALA A 119 -14.15 -2.00 2.93
N GLN A 120 -14.71 -1.57 4.07
CA GLN A 120 -16.14 -1.69 4.36
C GLN A 120 -16.99 -0.86 3.38
N ARG A 121 -16.58 0.39 3.16
CA ARG A 121 -17.33 1.34 2.34
C ARG A 121 -17.37 0.95 0.87
N PHE A 122 -16.23 0.50 0.34
CA PHE A 122 -16.07 0.19 -1.07
C PHE A 122 -16.08 -1.31 -1.36
N LYS A 123 -16.58 -2.14 -0.46
CA LYS A 123 -16.60 -3.62 -0.57
C LYS A 123 -17.19 -4.16 -1.87
N PHE A 124 -18.03 -3.40 -2.55
CA PHE A 124 -18.61 -3.77 -3.83
C PHE A 124 -17.87 -3.22 -5.05
N CYS A 125 -16.94 -2.30 -4.83
CA CYS A 125 -16.22 -1.60 -5.90
C CYS A 125 -14.73 -1.95 -5.88
N VAL A 126 -14.09 -1.87 -4.73
CA VAL A 126 -12.66 -2.18 -4.58
C VAL A 126 -12.51 -3.68 -4.33
N HIS A 127 -11.66 -4.30 -5.13
CA HIS A 127 -11.33 -5.69 -4.92
C HIS A 127 -10.40 -5.81 -3.70
N GLU A 128 -10.77 -6.60 -2.72
CA GLU A 128 -10.04 -6.79 -1.46
C GLU A 128 -8.56 -7.19 -1.65
N ALA A 129 -8.24 -7.88 -2.74
CA ALA A 129 -6.87 -8.23 -3.10
C ALA A 129 -6.05 -7.07 -3.71
N LYS A 130 -6.58 -5.84 -3.78
CA LYS A 130 -5.99 -4.72 -4.52
C LYS A 130 -5.93 -3.44 -3.71
N PHE A 131 -5.49 -3.54 -2.47
CA PHE A 131 -5.14 -2.39 -1.66
C PHE A 131 -3.63 -2.20 -1.63
N TYR A 132 -3.17 -0.97 -1.86
CA TYR A 132 -1.76 -0.63 -1.98
C TYR A 132 -1.41 0.55 -1.10
N LEU A 133 -0.15 0.57 -0.66
CA LEU A 133 0.46 1.66 0.09
C LEU A 133 1.52 2.36 -0.75
N THR A 134 1.55 3.68 -0.67
CA THR A 134 2.66 4.47 -1.18
C THR A 134 2.86 5.72 -0.35
N GLY A 135 4.09 6.19 -0.27
CA GLY A 135 4.39 7.39 0.51
C GLY A 135 5.72 8.00 0.11
N CYS A 136 5.89 9.25 0.52
CA CYS A 136 7.09 10.02 0.30
C CYS A 136 7.73 10.39 1.63
N ARG A 137 9.06 10.30 1.74
CA ARG A 137 9.86 10.59 2.93
C ARG A 137 9.26 9.93 4.19
N GLU A 138 8.90 10.69 5.23
CA GLU A 138 8.33 10.13 6.47
C GLU A 138 7.03 9.34 6.20
N GLY A 139 6.18 9.81 5.27
CA GLY A 139 5.02 9.04 4.81
C GLY A 139 5.42 7.72 4.14
N GLY A 140 6.58 7.66 3.49
CA GLY A 140 7.14 6.41 2.96
C GLY A 140 7.60 5.46 4.07
N VAL A 141 8.19 5.98 5.14
CA VAL A 141 8.53 5.18 6.32
C VAL A 141 7.27 4.56 6.91
N LEU A 142 6.22 5.39 7.14
CA LEU A 142 4.93 4.92 7.67
C LEU A 142 4.23 3.91 6.74
N ALA A 143 4.33 4.07 5.42
CA ALA A 143 3.78 3.10 4.47
C ALA A 143 4.47 1.73 4.62
N ASN A 144 5.80 1.70 4.79
CA ASN A 144 6.52 0.46 5.10
C ASN A 144 6.12 -0.11 6.47
N MET A 145 6.00 0.73 7.51
CA MET A 145 5.59 0.30 8.85
C MET A 145 4.18 -0.32 8.83
N ALA A 146 3.23 0.30 8.16
CA ALA A 146 1.87 -0.22 8.02
C ALA A 146 1.83 -1.55 7.22
N ALA A 147 2.65 -1.65 6.18
CA ALA A 147 2.79 -2.89 5.42
C ALA A 147 3.40 -4.03 6.27
N MET A 148 4.37 -3.73 7.13
CA MET A 148 4.95 -4.69 8.08
C MET A 148 3.97 -5.07 9.19
N TYR A 149 3.16 -4.11 9.64
CA TYR A 149 2.17 -4.34 10.70
C TYR A 149 1.05 -5.28 10.25
N ASN A 150 0.52 -5.07 9.04
CA ASN A 150 -0.57 -5.90 8.50
C ASN A 150 -0.29 -6.34 7.05
N PRO A 151 0.71 -7.21 6.84
CA PRO A 151 1.10 -7.62 5.49
C PRO A 151 0.01 -8.43 4.77
N ALA A 152 -1.00 -8.91 5.48
CA ALA A 152 -2.06 -9.73 4.90
C ALA A 152 -3.04 -8.95 4.01
N VAL A 153 -3.17 -7.63 4.20
CA VAL A 153 -4.17 -6.82 3.48
C VAL A 153 -3.59 -6.03 2.30
N TRP A 154 -2.30 -5.75 2.33
CA TRP A 154 -1.67 -4.93 1.29
C TRP A 154 -1.12 -5.77 0.15
N ALA A 155 -1.51 -5.48 -1.07
CA ALA A 155 -1.02 -6.18 -2.25
C ALA A 155 0.38 -5.73 -2.70
N GLY A 156 0.82 -4.57 -2.24
CA GLY A 156 2.15 -4.06 -2.50
C GLY A 156 2.39 -2.70 -1.84
N VAL A 157 3.64 -2.37 -1.63
CA VAL A 157 4.10 -1.10 -1.09
C VAL A 157 5.18 -0.47 -1.98
N ALA A 158 5.08 0.83 -2.26
CA ALA A 158 6.10 1.55 -3.01
C ALA A 158 6.39 2.89 -2.33
N THR A 159 7.65 3.17 -2.00
CA THR A 159 8.02 4.33 -1.21
C THR A 159 9.15 5.12 -1.86
N VAL A 160 9.07 6.45 -1.78
CA VAL A 160 10.03 7.38 -2.37
C VAL A 160 10.72 8.15 -1.26
N GLY A 161 12.02 7.97 -1.09
CA GLY A 161 12.83 8.68 -0.11
C GLY A 161 12.43 8.42 1.34
N GLY A 162 11.78 7.28 1.62
CA GLY A 162 11.26 6.91 2.94
C GLY A 162 11.48 5.44 3.23
N SER A 163 12.73 5.03 3.38
CA SER A 163 13.10 3.62 3.56
C SER A 163 13.64 3.28 4.95
N GLN A 164 13.84 4.28 5.82
CA GLN A 164 14.46 4.06 7.14
C GLN A 164 13.44 3.66 8.22
N VAL A 165 12.86 2.47 8.11
CA VAL A 165 12.08 1.92 9.21
C VAL A 165 13.01 1.53 10.37
N ASN A 166 12.65 1.91 11.59
CA ASN A 166 13.41 1.60 12.79
C ASN A 166 13.64 0.08 12.93
N GLU A 167 14.87 -0.31 13.32
CA GLU A 167 15.23 -1.74 13.43
C GLU A 167 14.39 -2.48 14.46
N ASN A 168 14.11 -1.86 15.61
CA ASN A 168 13.26 -2.47 16.64
C ASN A 168 11.84 -2.73 16.12
N TYR A 169 11.32 -1.82 15.29
CA TYR A 169 10.01 -2.01 14.64
C TYR A 169 10.05 -3.20 13.69
N ARG A 170 11.08 -3.30 12.82
CA ARG A 170 11.24 -4.42 11.89
C ARG A 170 11.39 -5.76 12.60
N GLN A 171 12.14 -5.80 13.70
CA GLN A 171 12.31 -7.01 14.51
C GLN A 171 10.99 -7.44 15.16
N ALA A 172 10.27 -6.51 15.79
CA ALA A 172 8.96 -6.79 16.38
C ALA A 172 7.96 -7.29 15.36
N ALA A 173 7.91 -6.66 14.16
CA ALA A 173 7.05 -7.12 13.06
C ALA A 173 7.44 -8.51 12.55
N ALA A 174 8.74 -8.84 12.54
CA ALA A 174 9.23 -10.14 12.08
C ALA A 174 8.91 -11.28 13.06
N GLU A 175 8.74 -10.98 14.34
CA GLU A 175 8.42 -11.96 15.38
C GLU A 175 6.92 -12.13 15.62
N ASP A 176 6.11 -11.15 15.18
CA ASP A 176 4.66 -11.17 15.37
C ASP A 176 3.96 -12.10 14.38
N PHE A 177 2.79 -12.59 14.79
CA PHE A 177 1.99 -13.52 14.03
C PHE A 177 0.74 -12.85 13.47
N CYS A 178 0.38 -13.23 12.27
CA CYS A 178 -0.89 -12.87 11.68
C CYS A 178 -1.98 -13.73 12.31
N THR A 179 -2.63 -13.22 13.36
CA THR A 179 -3.66 -13.96 14.11
C THR A 179 -5.06 -13.82 13.50
N ASN A 180 -5.24 -12.85 12.62
CA ASN A 180 -6.54 -12.52 12.05
C ASN A 180 -6.37 -12.01 10.62
N LEU A 181 -6.68 -12.85 9.66
CA LEU A 181 -6.89 -12.42 8.28
C LEU A 181 -8.39 -12.11 8.13
N ASP A 182 -8.86 -11.09 8.86
CA ASP A 182 -10.26 -10.73 8.91
C ASP A 182 -10.85 -10.57 7.50
N GLY A 183 -11.80 -11.43 7.21
CA GLY A 183 -12.55 -11.44 5.97
C GLY A 183 -12.12 -12.50 4.94
N PHE A 184 -10.97 -13.17 5.10
CA PHE A 184 -10.44 -14.11 4.11
C PHE A 184 -10.39 -15.57 4.59
N ILE A 185 -10.49 -15.82 5.88
CA ILE A 185 -10.40 -17.16 6.46
C ILE A 185 -11.57 -17.37 7.40
N ASP A 186 -12.27 -18.47 7.21
CA ASP A 186 -13.21 -18.93 8.22
C ASP A 186 -12.44 -19.26 9.52
N GLU A 187 -13.15 -19.26 10.65
CA GLU A 187 -12.56 -19.47 11.98
C GLU A 187 -11.79 -20.81 12.12
N THR A 188 -11.93 -21.71 11.15
CA THR A 188 -11.30 -23.05 11.17
C THR A 188 -9.91 -23.06 10.54
N HIS A 189 -9.53 -22.01 9.78
CA HIS A 189 -8.28 -21.93 9.05
C HIS A 189 -7.39 -20.78 9.51
N ARG A 190 -7.18 -20.66 10.82
CA ARG A 190 -6.23 -19.66 11.36
C ARG A 190 -4.81 -19.98 10.89
N LEU A 191 -4.30 -19.16 9.97
CA LEU A 191 -2.90 -19.24 9.60
C LEU A 191 -2.08 -18.64 10.74
N ASN A 192 -1.37 -19.48 11.46
CA ASN A 192 -0.38 -19.06 12.46
C ASN A 192 0.94 -18.75 11.73
N LEU A 193 0.91 -17.79 10.80
CA LEU A 193 2.08 -17.36 10.05
C LEU A 193 2.73 -16.16 10.72
N LYS A 194 4.04 -16.15 10.79
CA LYS A 194 4.77 -14.93 11.12
C LYS A 194 4.50 -13.87 10.06
N LYS A 195 4.35 -12.63 10.46
CA LYS A 195 4.13 -11.53 9.52
C LYS A 195 5.27 -11.40 8.51
N SER A 196 6.50 -11.69 8.93
CA SER A 196 7.67 -11.76 8.05
C SER A 196 7.65 -12.87 7.00
N ASP A 197 6.78 -13.87 7.14
CA ASP A 197 6.66 -14.97 6.19
C ASP A 197 5.55 -14.71 5.16
N ILE A 198 4.84 -13.60 5.29
CA ILE A 198 3.82 -13.17 4.33
C ILE A 198 4.48 -12.34 3.23
N PRO A 199 4.52 -12.84 1.99
CA PRO A 199 5.18 -12.14 0.90
C PRO A 199 4.57 -10.76 0.64
N MET A 200 5.41 -9.74 0.53
CA MET A 200 5.02 -8.38 0.21
C MET A 200 5.88 -7.82 -0.92
N PRO A 201 5.33 -7.67 -2.13
CA PRO A 201 6.02 -6.93 -3.18
C PRO A 201 6.29 -5.50 -2.74
N ALA A 202 7.55 -5.08 -2.85
CA ALA A 202 7.98 -3.77 -2.39
C ALA A 202 8.86 -3.06 -3.42
N TRP A 203 8.64 -1.78 -3.62
CA TRP A 203 9.56 -0.92 -4.35
C TRP A 203 10.11 0.16 -3.43
N VAL A 204 11.35 -0.01 -3.03
CA VAL A 204 12.10 0.94 -2.21
C VAL A 204 12.88 1.87 -3.13
N ILE A 205 12.49 3.13 -3.18
CA ILE A 205 13.15 4.16 -4.00
C ILE A 205 13.89 5.08 -3.05
N ASN A 206 15.21 4.93 -3.01
CA ASN A 206 16.09 5.72 -2.16
C ASN A 206 16.26 7.14 -2.72
N ASP A 207 16.25 8.11 -1.81
CA ASP A 207 16.60 9.50 -2.06
C ASP A 207 17.72 9.89 -1.07
N PRO A 208 18.97 9.98 -1.54
CA PRO A 208 20.11 10.32 -0.67
C PRO A 208 20.02 11.72 -0.03
N GLU A 209 19.19 12.61 -0.56
CA GLU A 209 18.98 13.95 0.01
C GLU A 209 17.88 13.96 1.10
N SER A 210 17.08 12.90 1.20
CA SER A 210 16.10 12.76 2.26
C SER A 210 16.77 12.25 3.54
N PRO A 211 16.48 12.83 4.70
CA PRO A 211 17.03 12.37 5.98
C PRO A 211 16.62 10.93 6.34
N VAL A 212 15.53 10.43 5.76
CA VAL A 212 14.99 9.07 5.96
C VAL A 212 14.99 8.25 4.65
N GLY A 213 15.75 8.72 3.65
CA GLY A 213 15.65 8.24 2.27
C GLY A 213 16.63 7.15 1.88
N THR A 214 17.59 6.81 2.73
CA THR A 214 18.56 5.74 2.44
C THR A 214 18.14 4.46 3.14
N ASP A 215 18.08 3.37 2.39
CA ASP A 215 17.70 2.07 2.94
C ASP A 215 18.64 1.61 4.06
N ASN A 216 18.04 1.10 5.14
CA ASN A 216 18.73 0.60 6.34
C ASN A 216 18.36 -0.86 6.64
N GLY A 217 18.01 -1.63 5.64
CA GLY A 217 17.57 -3.03 5.77
C GLY A 217 16.07 -3.24 5.60
N THR A 218 15.31 -2.22 5.22
CA THR A 218 13.90 -2.35 4.86
C THR A 218 13.72 -3.22 3.61
N ALA A 219 14.53 -3.01 2.58
CA ALA A 219 14.52 -3.86 1.40
C ALA A 219 14.93 -5.30 1.71
N ASP A 220 15.88 -5.51 2.63
CA ASP A 220 16.26 -6.85 3.08
C ASP A 220 15.15 -7.54 3.88
N TYR A 221 14.39 -6.78 4.66
CA TYR A 221 13.17 -7.31 5.29
C TYR A 221 12.19 -7.83 4.25
N TRP A 222 11.90 -7.04 3.20
CA TRP A 222 10.99 -7.43 2.14
C TRP A 222 11.52 -8.58 1.29
N LYS A 223 12.82 -8.62 0.99
CA LYS A 223 13.43 -9.78 0.31
C LYS A 223 13.25 -11.06 1.11
N ARG A 224 13.47 -11.01 2.42
CA ARG A 224 13.24 -12.18 3.31
C ARG A 224 11.77 -12.60 3.31
N SER A 225 10.82 -11.66 3.47
CA SER A 225 9.39 -11.99 3.46
C SER A 225 8.93 -12.61 2.14
N CYS A 226 9.52 -12.20 1.04
CA CYS A 226 9.27 -12.80 -0.28
C CYS A 226 10.07 -14.09 -0.52
N GLY A 227 10.92 -14.51 0.42
CA GLY A 227 11.79 -15.69 0.25
C GLY A 227 12.77 -15.56 -0.93
N ILE A 228 13.23 -14.33 -1.20
CA ILE A 228 14.19 -14.04 -2.27
C ILE A 228 15.60 -14.31 -1.73
N THR A 229 16.31 -15.24 -2.35
CA THR A 229 17.71 -15.59 -2.05
C THR A 229 18.65 -15.29 -3.22
N GLU A 230 18.10 -14.94 -4.37
CA GLU A 230 18.85 -14.69 -5.59
C GLU A 230 19.37 -13.26 -5.65
N ASP A 231 20.45 -13.06 -6.37
CA ASP A 231 20.98 -11.72 -6.66
C ASP A 231 20.02 -10.93 -7.54
N GLY A 232 19.99 -9.61 -7.28
CA GLY A 232 19.16 -8.70 -8.07
C GLY A 232 19.67 -8.55 -9.51
N LYS A 233 18.73 -8.32 -10.41
CA LYS A 233 19.01 -8.01 -11.82
C LYS A 233 18.76 -6.54 -12.09
N GLN A 234 19.67 -5.88 -12.79
CA GLN A 234 19.46 -4.54 -13.31
C GLN A 234 18.34 -4.58 -14.34
N THR A 235 17.21 -3.92 -14.06
CA THR A 235 16.04 -3.89 -14.96
C THR A 235 15.85 -2.54 -15.64
N SER A 236 16.46 -1.49 -15.08
CA SER A 236 16.60 -0.18 -15.70
C SER A 236 17.87 0.51 -15.16
N PRO A 237 18.34 1.62 -15.73
CA PRO A 237 19.55 2.31 -15.29
C PRO A 237 19.56 2.66 -13.79
N ASP A 238 18.39 2.85 -13.20
CA ASP A 238 18.16 3.27 -11.82
C ASP A 238 17.55 2.20 -10.93
N THR A 239 17.25 1.00 -11.44
CA THR A 239 16.48 -0.01 -10.72
C THR A 239 17.09 -1.38 -10.77
N VAL A 240 17.31 -1.97 -9.61
CA VAL A 240 17.63 -3.39 -9.43
C VAL A 240 16.37 -4.12 -8.96
N THR A 241 16.02 -5.21 -9.60
CA THR A 241 14.86 -6.03 -9.25
C THR A 241 15.30 -7.37 -8.73
N TYR A 242 14.77 -7.77 -7.59
CA TYR A 242 14.93 -9.08 -6.97
C TYR A 242 13.64 -9.87 -7.16
N ILE A 243 13.73 -11.04 -7.72
CA ILE A 243 12.57 -11.86 -8.08
C ILE A 243 12.76 -13.24 -7.48
N ARG A 244 11.71 -13.75 -6.84
CA ARG A 244 11.60 -15.16 -6.52
C ARG A 244 10.91 -15.86 -7.68
N SER A 245 11.56 -16.84 -8.28
CA SER A 245 10.90 -17.74 -9.23
C SER A 245 9.82 -18.53 -8.50
N ALA A 246 8.61 -18.57 -9.03
CA ALA A 246 7.55 -19.39 -8.48
C ALA A 246 7.89 -20.87 -8.61
N GLU A 247 8.01 -21.59 -7.49
CA GLU A 247 8.16 -23.05 -7.51
C GLU A 247 6.80 -23.73 -7.74
N PRO A 248 6.74 -24.80 -8.57
CA PRO A 248 5.55 -25.64 -8.59
C PRO A 248 5.28 -26.22 -7.19
N PRO A 249 4.04 -26.35 -6.72
CA PRO A 249 2.80 -26.54 -7.50
C PRO A 249 1.84 -25.36 -7.48
N TYR A 250 2.32 -24.16 -7.66
CA TYR A 250 1.43 -23.01 -7.77
C TYR A 250 0.58 -23.13 -9.03
N ALA A 251 -0.65 -22.59 -8.98
CA ALA A 251 -1.68 -22.80 -10.00
C ALA A 251 -1.13 -22.65 -11.44
N PRO A 252 -1.65 -23.42 -12.40
CA PRO A 252 -1.07 -23.53 -13.74
C PRO A 252 -0.99 -22.24 -14.55
N ASN A 253 -1.58 -21.15 -14.09
CA ASN A 253 -1.61 -19.85 -14.73
C ASN A 253 -0.77 -18.77 -14.01
N GLN A 254 0.05 -19.16 -13.03
CA GLN A 254 0.92 -18.20 -12.34
C GLN A 254 2.20 -17.96 -13.15
N GLU A 255 2.47 -16.69 -13.43
CA GLU A 255 3.75 -16.31 -14.01
C GLU A 255 4.90 -16.69 -13.05
N LYS A 256 6.03 -17.07 -13.62
CA LYS A 256 7.24 -17.49 -12.89
C LYS A 256 7.83 -16.39 -11.95
N GLU A 257 7.31 -15.18 -11.99
CA GLU A 257 7.83 -14.02 -11.27
C GLU A 257 6.79 -13.46 -10.29
N ALA A 258 6.25 -14.28 -9.39
CA ALA A 258 5.14 -13.90 -8.51
C ALA A 258 5.53 -12.87 -7.43
N PHE A 259 6.77 -12.92 -6.93
CA PHE A 259 7.22 -12.08 -5.82
C PHE A 259 8.42 -11.26 -6.24
N ARG A 260 8.38 -9.95 -6.02
CA ARG A 260 9.51 -9.10 -6.34
C ARG A 260 9.71 -7.97 -5.35
N VAL A 261 10.97 -7.64 -5.17
CA VAL A 261 11.41 -6.42 -4.50
C VAL A 261 12.22 -5.61 -5.51
N CYS A 262 11.88 -4.34 -5.67
CA CYS A 262 12.62 -3.41 -6.50
C CYS A 262 13.36 -2.41 -5.61
N MET A 263 14.59 -2.11 -5.95
CA MET A 263 15.38 -1.06 -5.34
C MET A 263 15.81 -0.06 -6.42
N SER A 264 15.57 1.21 -6.18
CA SER A 264 16.02 2.30 -7.05
C SER A 264 16.69 3.37 -6.21
N THR A 265 17.56 4.15 -6.87
CA THR A 265 18.10 5.37 -6.28
C THR A 265 17.81 6.51 -7.24
N ILE A 266 17.19 7.58 -6.74
CA ILE A 266 16.99 8.79 -7.50
C ILE A 266 17.96 9.86 -7.02
N PRO A 267 18.60 10.58 -7.92
CA PRO A 267 19.38 11.76 -7.55
C PRO A 267 18.43 12.92 -7.27
N GLY A 268 18.48 13.46 -6.08
CA GLY A 268 17.78 14.68 -5.69
C GLY A 268 16.27 14.63 -5.81
N GLY A 269 15.57 14.61 -4.69
CA GLY A 269 14.10 14.58 -4.66
C GLY A 269 13.49 15.90 -5.11
N SER A 270 13.48 16.20 -6.42
CA SER A 270 12.62 17.28 -6.89
C SER A 270 11.16 16.82 -6.90
N ALA A 271 10.23 17.70 -6.55
CA ALA A 271 8.80 17.45 -6.61
C ALA A 271 8.37 16.97 -8.03
N ASP A 272 8.99 17.50 -9.06
CA ASP A 272 8.74 17.12 -10.45
C ASP A 272 9.13 15.67 -10.75
N TYR A 273 10.23 15.19 -10.17
CA TYR A 273 10.66 13.83 -10.32
C TYR A 273 9.69 12.87 -9.60
N ALA A 274 9.19 13.25 -8.43
CA ALA A 274 8.20 12.46 -7.71
C ALA A 274 6.93 12.21 -8.54
N ASN A 275 6.41 13.22 -9.22
CA ASN A 275 5.24 13.07 -10.08
C ASN A 275 5.46 12.15 -11.28
N LEU A 276 6.61 12.21 -11.93
CA LEU A 276 6.96 11.29 -13.01
C LEU A 276 7.10 9.84 -12.51
N LEU A 277 7.63 9.65 -11.30
CA LEU A 277 7.71 8.35 -10.67
C LEU A 277 6.35 7.76 -10.32
N LEU A 278 5.37 8.57 -9.91
CA LEU A 278 4.05 8.07 -9.49
C LEU A 278 3.39 7.22 -10.57
N ARG A 279 3.52 7.63 -11.84
CA ARG A 279 3.00 6.86 -12.97
C ARG A 279 3.72 5.53 -13.14
N ARG A 280 5.04 5.50 -12.98
CA ARG A 280 5.83 4.25 -12.99
C ARG A 280 5.48 3.37 -11.80
N ILE A 281 5.37 3.95 -10.60
CA ILE A 281 4.95 3.24 -9.38
C ILE A 281 3.62 2.54 -9.62
N TRP A 282 2.64 3.23 -10.18
CA TRP A 282 1.34 2.62 -10.47
C TRP A 282 1.44 1.58 -11.59
N LYS A 283 1.80 2.00 -12.80
CA LYS A 283 1.71 1.19 -14.01
C LYS A 283 2.69 0.01 -14.05
N ASP A 284 3.93 0.26 -13.62
CA ASP A 284 5.01 -0.72 -13.78
C ASP A 284 5.15 -1.62 -12.55
N PHE A 285 4.57 -1.23 -11.43
CA PHE A 285 4.72 -1.96 -10.19
C PHE A 285 3.38 -2.29 -9.51
N LEU A 286 2.72 -1.33 -8.81
CA LEU A 286 1.57 -1.63 -7.95
C LEU A 286 0.42 -2.30 -8.71
N TYR A 287 0.05 -1.76 -9.85
CA TYR A 287 -1.01 -2.30 -10.70
C TYR A 287 -0.86 -3.80 -11.01
N ARG A 288 0.37 -4.30 -11.02
CA ARG A 288 0.70 -5.69 -11.36
C ARG A 288 0.70 -6.63 -10.17
N GLN A 289 0.39 -6.16 -8.98
CA GLN A 289 0.39 -6.98 -7.77
C GLN A 289 -1.04 -7.26 -7.34
N ARG A 290 -1.31 -8.48 -6.90
CA ARG A 290 -2.58 -8.87 -6.30
C ARG A 290 -2.33 -9.75 -5.11
N ARG A 291 -3.17 -9.62 -4.11
CA ARG A 291 -3.22 -10.52 -2.97
C ARG A 291 -4.44 -11.42 -3.08
N TRP A 292 -4.23 -12.72 -2.91
CA TRP A 292 -5.31 -13.68 -2.92
C TRP A 292 -4.97 -14.91 -2.08
N MET A 293 -5.99 -15.67 -1.71
CA MET A 293 -5.85 -16.93 -1.00
C MET A 293 -6.31 -18.09 -1.89
N SER A 294 -5.56 -19.17 -1.90
CA SER A 294 -5.87 -20.35 -2.70
C SER A 294 -6.58 -21.39 -1.85
N GLY A 295 -7.93 -21.48 -1.93
CA GLY A 295 -8.72 -22.60 -1.43
C GLY A 295 -8.69 -22.86 0.09
N PRO A 296 -9.38 -23.88 0.58
CA PRO A 296 -9.39 -24.25 1.99
C PRO A 296 -7.99 -24.65 2.47
N GLY A 297 -7.49 -24.00 3.52
CA GLY A 297 -6.11 -24.16 4.00
C GLY A 297 -5.06 -23.54 3.09
N GLY A 298 -5.49 -22.65 2.18
CA GLY A 298 -4.62 -22.05 1.18
C GLY A 298 -3.63 -21.05 1.73
N ASP A 299 -2.46 -21.01 1.13
CA ASP A 299 -1.43 -20.01 1.42
C ASP A 299 -1.87 -18.65 0.91
N LEU A 300 -1.58 -17.62 1.68
CA LEU A 300 -1.68 -16.25 1.20
C LEU A 300 -0.65 -16.04 0.08
N ARG A 301 -1.10 -15.57 -1.06
CA ARG A 301 -0.23 -15.38 -2.24
C ARG A 301 -0.32 -13.98 -2.79
N VAL A 302 0.77 -13.55 -3.39
CA VAL A 302 0.83 -12.35 -4.19
C VAL A 302 1.15 -12.75 -5.61
N THR A 303 0.35 -12.28 -6.55
CA THR A 303 0.52 -12.60 -7.97
C THR A 303 0.81 -11.34 -8.77
N LYS A 304 1.37 -11.56 -9.95
CA LYS A 304 1.50 -10.54 -10.98
C LYS A 304 0.39 -10.74 -12.01
N ASP A 305 -0.24 -9.67 -12.42
CA ASP A 305 -1.19 -9.66 -13.57
C ASP A 305 -0.48 -9.59 -14.91
#